data_ba6c8d77ac25c8b6204546c3d974ca0d
#
_entry.id   ba6c8d77ac25c8b6204546c3d974ca0d
#
_cell.length_a   1.000
_cell.length_b   1.000
_cell.length_c   1.000
_cell.angle_alpha   90.00
_cell.angle_beta   90.00
_cell.angle_gamma   90.00
#
_symmetry.space_group_name_H-M   'P 1'
#
loop_
_entity.id
_entity.type
_entity.pdbx_description
1 polymer ?
#
loop_
_entity_poly.entity_id
_entity_poly.type
_entity_poly.pdbx_seq_one_letter_code
_entity_poly.pdbx_strand_id
1 'polypeptide(L)'
;MRTQEADNVGHGRQIAQTICVACHVVSRGQRVSPNSEAPPFPMIAETPGMTSIALTAALLTSHRLMPNIILEPDERRDVIAYILSLQ
;
A
#
# COMPACT_ATOMS: atom_id res chain seq x y z
N MET A 1 9.05 -25.61 6.63
CA MET A 1 9.44 -24.97 6.16
C MET A 1 9.04 -23.89 5.71
N ARG A 2 9.06 -23.22 5.73
CA ARG A 2 8.69 -22.30 5.19
C ARG A 2 9.30 -21.81 4.49
N THR A 3 9.25 -21.82 4.23
CA THR A 3 9.72 -21.44 3.40
C THR A 3 9.93 -20.25 3.12
N GLN A 4 10.06 -19.93 2.27
CA GLN A 4 10.37 -18.78 1.92
C GLN A 4 9.44 -17.81 2.29
N GLU A 5 9.77 -16.65 2.41
CA GLU A 5 8.92 -15.65 2.73
C GLU A 5 8.12 -15.28 1.63
N ALA A 6 6.91 -15.70 1.57
CA ALA A 6 5.99 -15.31 0.57
C ALA A 6 5.33 -14.02 0.97
N ASP A 7 4.83 -13.27 0.00
CA ASP A 7 4.05 -12.08 0.25
C ASP A 7 2.83 -12.44 1.08
N ASN A 8 2.53 -11.62 2.07
CA ASN A 8 1.40 -11.86 2.95
C ASN A 8 0.39 -10.73 2.79
N VAL A 9 -0.61 -10.97 1.97
CA VAL A 9 -1.64 -9.98 1.66
C VAL A 9 -2.43 -9.61 2.92
N GLY A 10 -2.74 -10.58 3.76
CA GLY A 10 -3.48 -10.31 5.00
C GLY A 10 -2.71 -9.41 5.95
N HIS A 11 -1.41 -9.64 6.08
CA HIS A 11 -0.57 -8.79 6.91
C HIS A 11 -0.47 -7.38 6.30
N GLY A 12 -0.35 -7.30 4.98
CA GLY A 12 -0.32 -6.01 4.30
C GLY A 12 -1.61 -5.23 4.50
N ARG A 13 -2.76 -5.91 4.47
CA ARG A 13 -4.03 -5.29 4.74
C ARG A 13 -4.07 -4.73 6.15
N GLN A 14 -3.56 -5.48 7.11
CA GLN A 14 -3.54 -5.06 8.50
C GLN A 14 -2.70 -3.81 8.68
N ILE A 15 -1.54 -3.75 8.05
CA ILE A 15 -0.68 -2.57 8.08
C ILE A 15 -1.39 -1.40 7.44
N ALA A 16 -2.03 -1.61 6.30
CA ALA A 16 -2.74 -0.54 5.60
C ALA A 16 -3.84 0.04 6.47
N GLN A 17 -4.57 -0.81 7.18
CA GLN A 17 -5.67 -0.38 8.03
C GLN A 17 -5.19 0.27 9.32
N THR A 18 -3.93 0.14 9.66
CA THR A 18 -3.37 0.72 10.86
C THR A 18 -2.63 2.02 10.58
N ILE A 19 -1.91 2.07 9.47
CA ILE A 19 -1.04 3.20 9.16
C ILE A 19 -1.56 4.02 7.99
N CYS A 20 -1.82 3.38 6.87
CA CYS A 20 -2.12 4.08 5.63
C CYS A 20 -3.50 4.72 5.65
N VAL A 21 -4.41 4.15 6.42
CA VAL A 21 -5.80 4.61 6.49
C VAL A 21 -5.91 6.03 7.04
N ALA A 22 -4.86 6.52 7.69
CA ALA A 22 -4.88 7.90 8.19
C ALA A 22 -5.08 8.91 7.06
N CYS A 23 -4.63 8.58 5.84
CA CYS A 23 -4.75 9.50 4.71
C CYS A 23 -5.41 8.86 3.49
N HIS A 24 -5.28 7.56 3.32
CA HIS A 24 -5.74 6.86 2.11
C HIS A 24 -7.04 6.11 2.33
N VAL A 25 -7.81 5.97 1.26
CA VAL A 25 -8.80 4.91 1.17
C VAL A 25 -8.00 3.63 0.93
N VAL A 26 -8.12 2.65 1.82
CA VAL A 26 -7.29 1.46 1.73
C VAL A 26 -8.06 0.20 1.33
N SER A 27 -9.37 0.30 1.14
CA SER A 27 -10.16 -0.86 0.75
C SER A 27 -11.28 -0.44 -0.17
N ARG A 28 -11.79 -1.41 -0.94
CA ARG A 28 -12.94 -1.17 -1.79
C ARG A 28 -14.14 -0.88 -0.92
N GLY A 29 -15.02 -0.03 -1.39
CA GLY A 29 -16.23 0.31 -0.67
C GLY A 29 -16.07 1.42 0.33
N GLN A 30 -14.87 1.79 0.68
CA GLN A 30 -14.64 2.96 1.50
C GLN A 30 -14.87 4.18 0.63
N ARG A 31 -15.66 5.15 1.11
CA ARG A 31 -16.14 6.20 0.24
C ARG A 31 -15.29 7.44 0.17
N VAL A 32 -14.77 7.89 1.29
CA VAL A 32 -14.11 9.17 1.36
C VAL A 32 -12.74 9.00 1.96
N SER A 33 -11.73 9.52 1.27
CA SER A 33 -10.37 9.53 1.78
C SER A 33 -10.23 10.63 2.82
N PRO A 34 -9.61 10.37 3.98
CA PRO A 34 -9.36 11.43 4.96
C PRO A 34 -8.54 12.58 4.39
N ASN A 35 -7.67 12.27 3.43
CA ASN A 35 -6.90 13.29 2.73
C ASN A 35 -7.22 13.17 1.25
N SER A 36 -7.89 14.20 0.70
CA SER A 36 -8.35 14.15 -0.68
C SER A 36 -7.22 14.08 -1.70
N GLU A 37 -5.99 14.40 -1.29
CA GLU A 37 -4.85 14.33 -2.20
C GLU A 37 -4.12 13.00 -2.13
N ALA A 38 -4.52 12.12 -1.20
CA ALA A 38 -3.94 10.78 -1.13
C ALA A 38 -4.79 9.86 -2.00
N PRO A 39 -4.21 9.24 -3.04
CA PRO A 39 -5.02 8.42 -3.94
C PRO A 39 -5.53 7.17 -3.25
N PRO A 40 -6.75 6.73 -3.58
CA PRO A 40 -7.27 5.47 -3.06
C PRO A 40 -6.43 4.29 -3.53
N PHE A 41 -6.23 3.31 -2.67
CA PHE A 41 -5.47 2.12 -3.02
C PHE A 41 -6.07 1.38 -4.22
N PRO A 42 -7.40 1.23 -4.32
CA PRO A 42 -7.93 0.59 -5.54
C PRO A 42 -7.57 1.34 -6.81
N MET A 43 -7.52 2.67 -6.76
CA MET A 43 -7.13 3.46 -7.92
C MET A 43 -5.64 3.27 -8.25
N ILE A 44 -4.80 3.22 -7.23
CA ILE A 44 -3.38 2.96 -7.43
C ILE A 44 -3.20 1.59 -8.07
N ALA A 45 -3.90 0.59 -7.56
CA ALA A 45 -3.79 -0.78 -8.05
C ALA A 45 -4.20 -0.89 -9.52
N GLU A 46 -5.21 -0.10 -9.92
CA GLU A 46 -5.74 -0.16 -11.28
C GLU A 46 -5.01 0.73 -12.27
N THR A 47 -4.02 1.47 -11.80
CA THR A 47 -3.23 2.33 -12.68
C THR A 47 -2.50 1.46 -13.71
N PRO A 48 -2.62 1.78 -15.02
CA PRO A 48 -1.93 0.99 -16.04
C PRO A 48 -0.43 0.95 -15.77
N GLY A 49 0.14 -0.24 -15.86
CA GLY A 49 1.57 -0.42 -15.65
C GLY A 49 2.01 -0.49 -14.19
N MET A 50 1.07 -0.55 -13.26
CA MET A 50 1.43 -0.62 -11.85
C MET A 50 2.07 -1.96 -11.53
N THR A 51 3.22 -1.90 -10.86
CA THR A 51 4.01 -3.08 -10.50
C THR A 51 4.53 -2.96 -9.09
N SER A 52 5.06 -4.06 -8.56
CA SER A 52 5.68 -4.04 -7.24
C SER A 52 6.92 -3.15 -7.23
N ILE A 53 7.62 -3.06 -8.35
CA ILE A 53 8.80 -2.20 -8.43
C ILE A 53 8.39 -0.74 -8.33
N ALA A 54 7.33 -0.34 -9.04
CA ALA A 54 6.84 1.02 -8.99
C ALA A 54 6.36 1.39 -7.59
N LEU A 55 5.67 0.48 -6.92
CA LEU A 55 5.20 0.73 -5.57
C LEU A 55 6.35 0.78 -4.57
N THR A 56 7.37 -0.04 -4.78
CA THR A 56 8.55 0.00 -3.93
C THR A 56 9.22 1.36 -4.03
N ALA A 57 9.38 1.86 -5.25
CA ALA A 57 9.99 3.18 -5.45
C ALA A 57 9.16 4.27 -4.78
N ALA A 58 7.83 4.19 -4.90
CA ALA A 58 6.96 5.17 -4.28
C ALA A 58 7.06 5.18 -2.77
N LEU A 59 7.13 3.99 -2.16
CA LEU A 59 7.21 3.89 -0.70
C LEU A 59 8.57 4.27 -0.16
N LEU A 60 9.63 4.19 -0.98
CA LEU A 60 10.96 4.57 -0.56
C LEU A 60 11.27 6.03 -0.84
N THR A 61 10.34 6.76 -1.45
CA THR A 61 10.55 8.15 -1.83
C THR A 61 9.59 9.04 -1.05
N SER A 62 10.10 10.08 -0.43
CA SER A 62 9.25 11.04 0.25
C SER A 62 8.44 11.83 -0.75
N HIS A 63 7.17 12.00 -0.47
CA HIS A 63 6.29 12.83 -1.28
C HIS A 63 5.86 14.03 -0.48
N ARG A 64 5.49 15.10 -1.20
CA ARG A 64 5.18 16.36 -0.57
C ARG A 64 4.14 16.25 0.53
N LEU A 65 3.08 15.51 0.30
CA LEU A 65 2.00 15.38 1.26
C LEU A 65 1.95 14.01 1.92
N MET A 66 2.93 13.18 1.65
CA MET A 66 3.07 11.88 2.28
C MET A 66 4.40 11.86 3.01
N PRO A 67 4.39 11.94 4.34
CA PRO A 67 5.66 11.92 5.08
C PRO A 67 6.34 10.57 4.91
N ASN A 68 7.64 10.56 5.22
CA ASN A 68 8.39 9.33 5.16
C ASN A 68 7.83 8.35 6.15
N ILE A 69 7.15 7.35 5.64
CA ILE A 69 6.67 6.25 6.46
C ILE A 69 7.73 5.17 6.38
N ILE A 70 8.31 4.83 7.51
CA ILE A 70 9.38 3.84 7.54
C ILE A 70 8.75 2.49 7.83
N LEU A 71 8.83 1.60 6.85
CA LEU A 71 8.37 0.23 6.99
C LEU A 71 9.56 -0.71 6.94
N GLU A 72 9.52 -1.78 7.72
CA GLU A 72 10.50 -2.84 7.57
C GLU A 72 10.33 -3.47 6.18
N PRO A 73 11.37 -4.08 5.63
CA PRO A 73 11.27 -4.65 4.28
C PRO A 73 10.13 -5.64 4.11
N ASP A 74 9.86 -6.47 5.12
CA ASP A 74 8.75 -7.42 5.03
C ASP A 74 7.40 -6.72 5.09
N GLU A 75 7.30 -5.64 5.88
CA GLU A 75 6.08 -4.85 5.93
C GLU A 75 5.81 -4.19 4.59
N ARG A 76 6.83 -3.62 4.00
CA ARG A 76 6.70 -2.97 2.69
C ARG A 76 6.29 -3.98 1.64
N ARG A 77 6.92 -5.16 1.63
CA ARG A 77 6.55 -6.23 0.71
C ARG A 77 5.09 -6.60 0.84
N ASP A 78 4.61 -6.73 2.08
CA ASP A 78 3.26 -7.20 2.31
C ASP A 78 2.22 -6.13 1.98
N VAL A 79 2.51 -4.85 2.26
CA VAL A 79 1.61 -3.76 1.87
C VAL A 79 1.51 -3.69 0.35
N ILE A 80 2.63 -3.83 -0.35
CA ILE A 80 2.63 -3.83 -1.81
C ILE A 80 1.78 -4.98 -2.35
N ALA A 81 1.94 -6.17 -1.77
CA ALA A 81 1.14 -7.32 -2.18
C ALA A 81 -0.35 -7.05 -1.96
N TYR A 82 -0.69 -6.41 -0.84
CA TYR A 82 -2.08 -6.08 -0.57
C TYR A 82 -2.61 -5.09 -1.61
N ILE A 83 -1.86 -4.01 -1.89
CA ILE A 83 -2.30 -3.04 -2.89
C ILE A 83 -2.55 -3.73 -4.24
N LEU A 84 -1.60 -4.56 -4.67
CA LEU A 84 -1.73 -5.23 -5.96
C LEU A 84 -2.89 -6.23 -5.97
N SER A 85 -3.26 -6.76 -4.82
CA SER A 85 -4.40 -7.67 -4.74
C SER A 85 -5.72 -6.95 -5.01
N LEU A 86 -5.72 -5.62 -5.02
CA LEU A 86 -6.92 -4.84 -5.30
C LEU A 86 -7.11 -4.56 -6.81
N GLN A 87 -6.22 -5.07 -7.62
CA GLN A 87 -6.35 -4.94 -9.07
C GLN A 87 -7.59 -5.63 -9.60
#